data_02037eb021b5bb3d6063ed6f0fef742f
#
_entry.id   02037eb021b5bb3d6063ed6f0fef742f
#
_cell.length_a   1.000
_cell.length_b   1.000
_cell.length_c   1.000
_cell.angle_alpha   90.00
_cell.angle_beta   90.00
_cell.angle_gamma   90.00
#
_symmetry.space_group_name_H-M   'P 1'
#
loop_
_entity.id
_entity.type
_entity.pdbx_description
1 polymer ?
#
loop_
_entity_poly.entity_id
_entity_poly.type
_entity_poly.pdbx_seq_one_letter_code
_entity_poly.pdbx_strand_id
1 'polypeptide(L)'
;MSAFRGLVRKETLHLLRDRQTLAILLLLPVVSVLLFGFAVRTDVRAIPIVVVAPAPDAATRALVERIAESEQFLLRGTLHSEATLDRAFRAGTVRQAIVLPPDTERRLARGERLVVGLVTDASDPNTGRVMEGYAGALLRRWHAERSGPAPSGGVTLLTRMRFNPTLESVNLFVPGLIALILTIVAAMMTAISITREKERGTMELLLVSPLRPSAVVLGKVAPYVVLGMANMVTVLLAA
;
A
#
# COMPACT_ATOMS: atom_id res chain seq x y z
N MET A 1 -1.59 -42.79 -12.05
CA MET A 1 -1.72 -42.01 -10.77
C MET A 1 -0.63 -42.32 -9.74
N SER A 2 -0.07 -43.53 -9.67
CA SER A 2 1.02 -43.88 -8.74
C SER A 2 2.35 -43.18 -9.01
N ALA A 3 2.77 -43.08 -10.28
CA ALA A 3 4.02 -42.45 -10.66
C ALA A 3 4.07 -40.94 -10.36
N PHE A 4 2.99 -40.18 -10.61
CA PHE A 4 2.88 -38.76 -10.26
C PHE A 4 2.98 -38.55 -8.75
N ARG A 5 2.26 -39.35 -7.94
CA ARG A 5 2.35 -39.28 -6.47
C ARG A 5 3.76 -39.59 -5.97
N GLY A 6 4.44 -40.57 -6.58
CA GLY A 6 5.83 -40.88 -6.29
C GLY A 6 6.77 -39.71 -6.56
N LEU A 7 6.59 -39.02 -7.68
CA LEU A 7 7.35 -37.82 -8.04
C LEU A 7 7.14 -36.69 -7.03
N VAL A 8 5.89 -36.33 -6.73
CA VAL A 8 5.58 -35.30 -5.74
C VAL A 8 6.15 -35.63 -4.37
N ARG A 9 6.02 -36.88 -3.90
CA ARG A 9 6.61 -37.32 -2.64
C ARG A 9 8.13 -37.20 -2.60
N LYS A 10 8.80 -37.61 -3.70
CA LYS A 10 10.26 -37.48 -3.83
C LYS A 10 10.68 -36.01 -3.71
N GLU A 11 10.05 -35.11 -4.46
CA GLU A 11 10.37 -33.68 -4.45
C GLU A 11 10.06 -33.04 -3.08
N THR A 12 8.97 -33.40 -2.45
CA THR A 12 8.63 -32.92 -1.08
C THR A 12 9.69 -33.35 -0.06
N LEU A 13 10.11 -34.61 -0.08
CA LEU A 13 11.13 -35.10 0.83
C LEU A 13 12.49 -34.46 0.56
N HIS A 14 12.81 -34.17 -0.70
CA HIS A 14 14.04 -33.48 -1.09
C HIS A 14 14.05 -32.05 -0.57
N LEU A 15 12.93 -31.33 -0.73
CA LEU A 15 12.74 -29.97 -0.21
C LEU A 15 12.88 -29.92 1.31
N LEU A 16 12.20 -30.82 2.04
CA LEU A 16 12.24 -30.85 3.51
C LEU A 16 13.63 -31.25 4.08
N ARG A 17 14.45 -31.93 3.31
CA ARG A 17 15.84 -32.29 3.70
C ARG A 17 16.85 -31.19 3.38
N ASP A 18 16.58 -30.31 2.46
CA ASP A 18 17.43 -29.19 2.10
C ASP A 18 17.19 -28.02 3.06
N ARG A 19 17.85 -28.06 4.22
CA ARG A 19 17.71 -27.05 5.28
C ARG A 19 18.04 -25.64 4.82
N GLN A 20 19.01 -25.49 3.91
CA GLN A 20 19.42 -24.19 3.40
C GLN A 20 18.33 -23.56 2.54
N THR A 21 17.79 -24.32 1.59
CA THR A 21 16.68 -23.89 0.76
C THR A 21 15.46 -23.56 1.59
N LEU A 22 15.14 -24.40 2.56
CA LEU A 22 13.97 -24.23 3.45
C LEU A 22 14.12 -22.97 4.32
N ALA A 23 15.31 -22.72 4.85
CA ALA A 23 15.62 -21.52 5.63
C ALA A 23 15.45 -20.24 4.79
N ILE A 24 16.00 -20.19 3.59
CA ILE A 24 15.86 -19.05 2.68
C ILE A 24 14.38 -18.82 2.35
N LEU A 25 13.65 -19.87 2.04
CA LEU A 25 12.26 -19.82 1.61
C LEU A 25 11.32 -19.31 2.71
N LEU A 26 11.61 -19.64 3.97
CA LEU A 26 10.82 -19.21 5.13
C LEU A 26 11.27 -17.86 5.68
N LEU A 27 12.58 -17.61 5.71
CA LEU A 27 13.14 -16.42 6.33
C LEU A 27 13.05 -15.18 5.43
N LEU A 28 13.25 -15.35 4.11
CA LEU A 28 13.27 -14.24 3.16
C LEU A 28 11.97 -13.40 3.17
N PRO A 29 10.76 -13.97 3.16
CA PRO A 29 9.54 -13.20 3.24
C PRO A 29 9.39 -12.44 4.56
N VAL A 30 9.73 -13.07 5.68
CA VAL A 30 9.66 -12.45 7.00
C VAL A 30 10.62 -11.26 7.07
N VAL A 31 11.87 -11.43 6.66
CA VAL A 31 12.87 -10.36 6.58
C VAL A 31 12.42 -9.26 5.64
N SER A 32 11.85 -9.61 4.48
CA SER A 32 11.34 -8.62 3.52
C SER A 32 10.20 -7.79 4.11
N VAL A 33 9.23 -8.41 4.79
CA VAL A 33 8.14 -7.68 5.44
C VAL A 33 8.66 -6.76 6.54
N LEU A 34 9.62 -7.22 7.35
CA LEU A 34 10.25 -6.38 8.37
C LEU A 34 11.03 -5.21 7.74
N LEU A 35 11.86 -5.46 6.74
CA LEU A 35 12.64 -4.41 6.07
C LEU A 35 11.74 -3.39 5.37
N PHE A 36 10.78 -3.83 4.58
CA PHE A 36 9.90 -2.93 3.85
C PHE A 36 8.86 -2.25 4.76
N GLY A 37 8.40 -2.92 5.81
CA GLY A 37 7.49 -2.33 6.80
C GLY A 37 8.12 -1.16 7.56
N PHE A 38 9.44 -1.21 7.83
CA PHE A 38 10.17 -0.15 8.54
C PHE A 38 10.87 0.86 7.62
N ALA A 39 11.27 0.47 6.40
CA ALA A 39 12.17 1.26 5.54
C ALA A 39 11.46 2.27 4.65
N VAL A 40 10.16 2.12 4.38
CA VAL A 40 9.46 3.00 3.45
C VAL A 40 8.97 4.26 4.16
N ARG A 41 9.91 5.19 4.43
CA ARG A 41 9.57 6.61 4.67
C ARG A 41 9.62 7.32 3.33
N THR A 42 8.48 7.49 2.71
CA THR A 42 8.37 8.29 1.50
C THR A 42 8.17 9.74 1.91
N ASP A 43 9.18 10.57 1.67
CA ASP A 43 9.08 12.03 1.81
C ASP A 43 8.13 12.53 0.69
N VAL A 44 6.91 12.86 1.06
CA VAL A 44 5.86 13.26 0.10
C VAL A 44 5.95 14.77 -0.08
N ARG A 45 6.38 15.22 -1.26
CA ARG A 45 6.46 16.64 -1.61
C ARG A 45 5.52 16.96 -2.76
N ALA A 46 5.17 18.24 -2.90
CA ALA A 46 4.33 18.77 -3.97
C ALA A 46 2.99 18.01 -4.12
N ILE A 47 2.27 17.81 -3.00
CA ILE A 47 0.97 17.13 -2.96
C ILE A 47 -0.05 17.97 -3.76
N PRO A 48 -0.62 17.43 -4.87
CA PRO A 48 -1.65 18.16 -5.61
C PRO A 48 -2.91 18.29 -4.76
N ILE A 49 -3.22 19.51 -4.31
CA ILE A 49 -4.33 19.82 -3.42
C ILE A 49 -5.29 20.83 -4.04
N VAL A 50 -6.57 20.67 -3.73
CA VAL A 50 -7.62 21.67 -4.03
C VAL A 50 -8.33 22.09 -2.74
N VAL A 51 -8.83 23.31 -2.74
CA VAL A 51 -9.74 23.81 -1.71
C VAL A 51 -11.15 23.83 -2.26
N VAL A 52 -12.09 23.20 -1.58
CA VAL A 52 -13.51 23.26 -1.92
C VAL A 52 -14.19 24.23 -0.97
N ALA A 53 -14.70 25.33 -1.50
CA ALA A 53 -15.39 26.35 -0.73
C ALA A 53 -16.62 26.82 -1.53
N PRO A 54 -17.85 26.44 -1.10
CA PRO A 54 -19.08 26.86 -1.79
C PRO A 54 -19.25 28.40 -1.84
N ALA A 55 -18.81 29.09 -0.78
CA ALA A 55 -18.84 30.53 -0.67
C ALA A 55 -17.48 31.03 -0.15
N PRO A 56 -16.49 31.28 -1.04
CA PRO A 56 -15.16 31.72 -0.63
C PRO A 56 -15.19 33.08 0.09
N ASP A 57 -14.66 33.13 1.30
CA ASP A 57 -14.56 34.34 2.16
C ASP A 57 -13.08 34.70 2.41
N ALA A 58 -12.84 35.64 3.34
CA ALA A 58 -11.48 36.05 3.69
C ALA A 58 -10.67 34.91 4.33
N ALA A 59 -11.33 34.06 5.14
CA ALA A 59 -10.68 32.89 5.72
C ALA A 59 -10.25 31.88 4.66
N THR A 60 -11.10 31.64 3.65
CA THR A 60 -10.79 30.76 2.50
C THR A 60 -9.58 31.29 1.72
N ARG A 61 -9.52 32.58 1.44
CA ARG A 61 -8.39 33.19 0.71
C ARG A 61 -7.09 33.03 1.49
N ALA A 62 -7.09 33.31 2.78
CA ALA A 62 -5.90 33.14 3.62
C ALA A 62 -5.43 31.68 3.71
N LEU A 63 -6.35 30.71 3.70
CA LEU A 63 -5.98 29.29 3.63
C LEU A 63 -5.33 28.94 2.28
N VAL A 64 -5.91 29.44 1.19
CA VAL A 64 -5.38 29.22 -0.19
C VAL A 64 -3.98 29.80 -0.31
N GLU A 65 -3.73 31.03 0.17
CA GLU A 65 -2.40 31.65 0.19
C GLU A 65 -1.41 30.81 1.01
N ARG A 66 -1.82 30.35 2.20
CA ARG A 66 -1.00 29.51 3.07
C ARG A 66 -0.61 28.17 2.40
N ILE A 67 -1.54 27.57 1.66
CA ILE A 67 -1.27 26.35 0.91
C ILE A 67 -0.28 26.63 -0.22
N ALA A 68 -0.46 27.77 -0.94
CA ALA A 68 0.40 28.14 -2.06
C ALA A 68 1.86 28.45 -1.64
N GLU A 69 2.07 28.94 -0.41
CA GLU A 69 3.39 29.20 0.18
C GLU A 69 4.06 27.94 0.73
N SER A 70 3.34 26.83 0.83
CA SER A 70 3.85 25.60 1.45
C SER A 70 4.61 24.75 0.43
N GLU A 71 5.83 24.33 0.77
CA GLU A 71 6.63 23.41 -0.05
C GLU A 71 6.01 22.00 -0.16
N GLN A 72 5.16 21.62 0.81
CA GLN A 72 4.54 20.29 0.84
C GLN A 72 3.38 20.16 -0.15
N PHE A 73 2.73 21.27 -0.52
CA PHE A 73 1.52 21.25 -1.33
C PHE A 73 1.71 21.95 -2.68
N LEU A 74 1.04 21.40 -3.69
CA LEU A 74 0.88 22.01 -5.00
C LEU A 74 -0.59 22.38 -5.20
N LEU A 75 -0.92 23.64 -4.98
CA LEU A 75 -2.30 24.11 -5.13
C LEU A 75 -2.74 24.01 -6.59
N ARG A 76 -3.81 23.27 -6.84
CA ARG A 76 -4.41 23.11 -8.18
C ARG A 76 -5.58 24.05 -8.43
N GLY A 77 -6.06 24.71 -7.39
CA GLY A 77 -7.12 25.71 -7.49
C GLY A 77 -8.16 25.58 -6.40
N THR A 78 -9.23 26.35 -6.56
CA THR A 78 -10.40 26.35 -5.65
C THR A 78 -11.63 25.88 -6.42
N LEU A 79 -12.42 25.01 -5.81
CA LEU A 79 -13.67 24.49 -6.36
C LEU A 79 -14.85 25.01 -5.53
N HIS A 80 -15.98 25.23 -6.19
CA HIS A 80 -17.21 25.64 -5.49
C HIS A 80 -18.13 24.47 -5.13
N SER A 81 -17.81 23.26 -5.59
CA SER A 81 -18.62 22.05 -5.36
C SER A 81 -17.76 20.81 -5.28
N GLU A 82 -18.18 19.87 -4.42
CA GLU A 82 -17.57 18.53 -4.32
C GLU A 82 -17.88 17.63 -5.52
N ALA A 83 -18.87 17.96 -6.36
CA ALA A 83 -19.32 17.09 -7.45
C ALA A 83 -18.22 16.75 -8.47
N THR A 84 -17.20 17.62 -8.61
CA THR A 84 -16.07 17.41 -9.52
C THR A 84 -14.90 16.68 -8.91
N LEU A 85 -14.87 16.51 -7.59
CA LEU A 85 -13.75 15.89 -6.87
C LEU A 85 -13.51 14.45 -7.31
N ASP A 86 -14.55 13.66 -7.47
CA ASP A 86 -14.44 12.25 -7.86
C ASP A 86 -13.71 12.08 -9.20
N ARG A 87 -13.99 12.96 -10.15
CA ARG A 87 -13.31 12.94 -11.45
C ARG A 87 -11.84 13.34 -11.31
N ALA A 88 -11.53 14.38 -10.54
CA ALA A 88 -10.17 14.85 -10.32
C ALA A 88 -9.30 13.81 -9.60
N PHE A 89 -9.84 13.11 -8.60
CA PHE A 89 -9.17 12.02 -7.91
C PHE A 89 -8.90 10.82 -8.84
N ARG A 90 -9.90 10.40 -9.64
CA ARG A 90 -9.72 9.29 -10.61
C ARG A 90 -8.72 9.62 -11.71
N ALA A 91 -8.66 10.88 -12.12
CA ALA A 91 -7.68 11.35 -13.09
C ALA A 91 -6.26 11.55 -12.51
N GLY A 92 -6.08 11.38 -11.19
CA GLY A 92 -4.81 11.59 -10.52
C GLY A 92 -4.32 13.05 -10.49
N THR A 93 -5.15 14.01 -10.92
CA THR A 93 -4.81 15.44 -10.96
C THR A 93 -4.84 16.08 -9.57
N VAL A 94 -5.54 15.46 -8.62
CA VAL A 94 -5.68 15.85 -7.23
C VAL A 94 -5.48 14.62 -6.36
N ARG A 95 -4.70 14.77 -5.29
CA ARG A 95 -4.48 13.73 -4.28
C ARG A 95 -5.08 14.08 -2.91
N GLN A 96 -5.37 15.37 -2.69
CA GLN A 96 -5.98 15.82 -1.45
C GLN A 96 -6.95 16.97 -1.71
N ALA A 97 -8.03 17.05 -0.94
CA ALA A 97 -8.98 18.15 -0.98
C ALA A 97 -9.34 18.59 0.44
N ILE A 98 -9.33 19.89 0.68
CA ILE A 98 -9.84 20.52 1.90
C ILE A 98 -11.22 21.08 1.58
N VAL A 99 -12.23 20.66 2.34
CA VAL A 99 -13.61 21.09 2.15
C VAL A 99 -13.99 22.01 3.31
N LEU A 100 -14.18 23.28 3.01
CA LEU A 100 -14.59 24.29 3.97
C LEU A 100 -16.13 24.42 3.99
N PRO A 101 -16.72 24.59 5.17
CA PRO A 101 -18.14 24.92 5.26
C PRO A 101 -18.40 26.35 4.76
N PRO A 102 -19.62 26.67 4.36
CA PRO A 102 -20.00 28.04 4.09
C PRO A 102 -19.86 28.90 5.37
N ASP A 103 -19.63 30.22 5.19
CA ASP A 103 -19.48 31.18 6.30
C ASP A 103 -18.29 30.87 7.26
N THR A 104 -17.20 30.34 6.74
CA THR A 104 -16.01 29.97 7.53
C THR A 104 -15.49 31.14 8.36
N GLU A 105 -15.35 32.34 7.76
CA GLU A 105 -14.90 33.56 8.44
C GLU A 105 -15.82 33.93 9.61
N ARG A 106 -17.13 33.87 9.40
CA ARG A 106 -18.13 34.21 10.45
C ARG A 106 -18.09 33.24 11.62
N ARG A 107 -17.90 31.94 11.33
CA ARG A 107 -17.75 30.89 12.35
C ARG A 107 -16.52 31.10 13.20
N LEU A 108 -15.37 31.38 12.52
CA LEU A 108 -14.11 31.70 13.21
C LEU A 108 -14.26 32.94 14.11
N ALA A 109 -14.87 34.03 13.60
CA ALA A 109 -15.07 35.25 14.37
C ALA A 109 -15.97 35.07 15.61
N ARG A 110 -16.88 34.10 15.58
CA ARG A 110 -17.75 33.74 16.73
C ARG A 110 -17.09 32.74 17.68
N GLY A 111 -15.87 32.25 17.41
CA GLY A 111 -15.24 31.20 18.19
C GLY A 111 -16.00 29.86 18.12
N GLU A 112 -16.80 29.64 17.07
CA GLU A 112 -17.50 28.38 16.85
C GLU A 112 -16.54 27.30 16.45
N ARG A 113 -16.87 26.03 16.80
CA ARG A 113 -16.11 24.88 16.33
C ARG A 113 -16.22 24.76 14.82
N LEU A 114 -15.07 24.81 14.13
CA LEU A 114 -15.01 24.67 12.68
C LEU A 114 -14.81 23.20 12.29
N VAL A 115 -15.76 22.66 11.54
CA VAL A 115 -15.65 21.29 10.98
C VAL A 115 -15.17 21.42 9.56
N VAL A 116 -13.97 20.89 9.29
CA VAL A 116 -13.32 20.91 7.98
C VAL A 116 -13.24 19.49 7.45
N GLY A 117 -13.76 19.27 6.25
CA GLY A 117 -13.62 18.01 5.54
C GLY A 117 -12.22 17.89 4.95
N LEU A 118 -11.58 16.74 5.13
CA LEU A 118 -10.31 16.40 4.50
C LEU A 118 -10.48 15.11 3.71
N VAL A 119 -10.41 15.20 2.39
CA VAL A 119 -10.49 14.04 1.49
C VAL A 119 -9.09 13.75 0.98
N THR A 120 -8.59 12.55 1.23
CA THR A 120 -7.22 12.14 0.89
C THR A 120 -7.23 10.86 0.06
N ASP A 121 -6.43 10.82 -1.00
CA ASP A 121 -6.13 9.60 -1.74
C ASP A 121 -5.26 8.69 -0.88
N ALA A 122 -5.81 7.58 -0.47
CA ALA A 122 -5.18 6.58 0.37
C ALA A 122 -4.86 5.28 -0.39
N SER A 123 -4.71 5.35 -1.72
CA SER A 123 -4.27 4.20 -2.54
C SER A 123 -2.96 3.63 -2.00
N ASP A 124 -2.04 4.49 -1.58
CA ASP A 124 -0.90 4.13 -0.73
C ASP A 124 -1.16 4.62 0.71
N PRO A 125 -1.33 3.69 1.66
CA PRO A 125 -1.65 4.02 3.05
C PRO A 125 -0.60 4.89 3.75
N ASN A 126 0.68 4.65 3.46
CA ASN A 126 1.77 5.42 4.08
C ASN A 126 1.73 6.87 3.61
N THR A 127 1.62 7.08 2.31
CA THR A 127 1.46 8.41 1.72
C THR A 127 0.19 9.09 2.21
N GLY A 128 -0.93 8.36 2.31
CA GLY A 128 -2.20 8.87 2.82
C GLY A 128 -2.08 9.44 4.23
N ARG A 129 -1.43 8.72 5.16
CA ARG A 129 -1.18 9.19 6.54
C ARG A 129 -0.28 10.41 6.58
N VAL A 130 0.77 10.45 5.77
CA VAL A 130 1.67 11.60 5.70
C VAL A 130 0.95 12.84 5.20
N MET A 131 0.16 12.71 4.12
CA MET A 131 -0.66 13.79 3.57
C MET A 131 -1.68 14.31 4.58
N GLU A 132 -2.37 13.42 5.32
CA GLU A 132 -3.29 13.80 6.41
C GLU A 132 -2.57 14.58 7.50
N GLY A 133 -1.39 14.11 7.92
CA GLY A 133 -0.57 14.78 8.93
C GLY A 133 -0.18 16.20 8.53
N TYR A 134 0.27 16.40 7.29
CA TYR A 134 0.64 17.72 6.76
C TYR A 134 -0.56 18.67 6.67
N ALA A 135 -1.69 18.21 6.11
CA ALA A 135 -2.89 19.03 6.04
C ALA A 135 -3.44 19.37 7.42
N GLY A 136 -3.42 18.41 8.34
CA GLY A 136 -3.84 18.64 9.73
C GLY A 136 -2.96 19.67 10.45
N ALA A 137 -1.63 19.63 10.25
CA ALA A 137 -0.72 20.61 10.83
C ALA A 137 -0.96 22.01 10.24
N LEU A 138 -1.12 22.10 8.92
CA LEU A 138 -1.40 23.34 8.22
C LEU A 138 -2.73 23.97 8.69
N LEU A 139 -3.79 23.17 8.77
CA LEU A 139 -5.13 23.65 9.21
C LEU A 139 -5.11 24.09 10.67
N ARG A 140 -4.40 23.40 11.56
CA ARG A 140 -4.25 23.82 12.95
C ARG A 140 -3.53 25.16 13.07
N ARG A 141 -2.43 25.36 12.31
CA ARG A 141 -1.70 26.65 12.29
C ARG A 141 -2.55 27.77 11.74
N TRP A 142 -3.20 27.57 10.60
CA TRP A 142 -4.09 28.54 9.98
C TRP A 142 -5.23 28.95 10.93
N HIS A 143 -5.83 27.98 11.64
CA HIS A 143 -6.88 28.26 12.62
C HIS A 143 -6.34 29.07 13.82
N ALA A 144 -5.20 28.67 14.38
CA ALA A 144 -4.61 29.36 15.53
C ALA A 144 -4.26 30.83 15.24
N GLU A 145 -3.82 31.15 14.03
CA GLU A 145 -3.50 32.52 13.61
C GLU A 145 -4.76 33.41 13.47
N ARG A 146 -5.92 32.82 13.19
CA ARG A 146 -7.16 33.56 12.95
C ARG A 146 -8.12 33.58 14.14
N SER A 147 -8.00 32.68 15.07
CA SER A 147 -8.94 32.53 16.19
C SER A 147 -8.60 33.38 17.43
N GLY A 148 -7.48 34.14 17.41
CA GLY A 148 -7.05 34.95 18.56
C GLY A 148 -6.54 34.12 19.76
N PRO A 149 -6.21 34.79 20.89
CA PRO A 149 -5.48 34.16 22.01
C PRO A 149 -6.26 33.12 22.83
N ALA A 150 -7.57 32.99 22.63
CA ALA A 150 -8.40 31.99 23.32
C ALA A 150 -9.36 31.31 22.34
N PRO A 151 -8.92 30.35 21.51
CA PRO A 151 -9.82 29.66 20.60
C PRO A 151 -10.76 28.73 21.40
N SER A 152 -11.97 29.15 21.63
CA SER A 152 -12.99 28.36 22.35
C SER A 152 -13.49 27.14 21.51
N GLY A 153 -13.37 27.18 20.18
CA GLY A 153 -14.03 26.23 19.31
C GLY A 153 -13.13 25.11 18.75
N GLY A 154 -11.92 25.40 18.40
CA GLY A 154 -11.00 24.44 17.73
C GLY A 154 -11.44 24.04 16.30
N VAL A 155 -10.53 23.39 15.57
CA VAL A 155 -10.82 22.74 14.28
C VAL A 155 -11.01 21.25 14.47
N THR A 156 -12.14 20.74 14.02
CA THR A 156 -12.38 19.29 13.93
C THR A 156 -12.19 18.86 12.47
N LEU A 157 -11.27 17.95 12.25
CA LEU A 157 -11.04 17.36 10.93
C LEU A 157 -11.95 16.14 10.75
N LEU A 158 -12.79 16.15 9.74
CA LEU A 158 -13.49 14.97 9.25
C LEU A 158 -12.70 14.39 8.09
N THR A 159 -11.78 13.49 8.42
CA THR A 159 -10.94 12.84 7.41
C THR A 159 -11.70 11.72 6.71
N ARG A 160 -11.71 11.75 5.39
CA ARG A 160 -12.22 10.69 4.53
C ARG A 160 -11.10 10.16 3.65
N MET A 161 -10.64 8.95 3.95
CA MET A 161 -9.66 8.24 3.13
C MET A 161 -10.37 7.56 1.96
N ARG A 162 -9.90 7.84 0.75
CA ARG A 162 -10.39 7.21 -0.48
C ARG A 162 -9.50 6.03 -0.85
N PHE A 163 -10.09 5.02 -1.47
CA PHE A 163 -9.46 3.79 -1.98
C PHE A 163 -8.95 2.83 -0.91
N ASN A 164 -8.52 3.31 0.28
CA ASN A 164 -8.13 2.47 1.41
C ASN A 164 -8.53 3.15 2.73
N PRO A 165 -9.79 3.00 3.17
CA PRO A 165 -10.31 3.69 4.35
C PRO A 165 -9.61 3.30 5.66
N THR A 166 -9.08 2.08 5.76
CA THR A 166 -8.42 1.54 6.96
C THR A 166 -6.95 1.92 7.06
N LEU A 167 -6.35 2.42 5.96
CA LEU A 167 -4.92 2.76 5.86
C LEU A 167 -3.99 1.59 6.22
N GLU A 168 -4.42 0.37 5.95
CA GLU A 168 -3.61 -0.81 6.23
C GLU A 168 -2.61 -1.05 5.10
N SER A 169 -1.33 -0.77 5.38
CA SER A 169 -0.23 -1.02 4.44
C SER A 169 -0.07 -2.51 4.13
N VAL A 170 -0.41 -3.37 5.08
CA VAL A 170 -0.37 -4.83 4.98
C VAL A 170 -1.22 -5.31 3.80
N ASN A 171 -2.42 -4.75 3.62
CA ASN A 171 -3.35 -5.12 2.54
C ASN A 171 -2.82 -4.84 1.13
N LEU A 172 -1.87 -3.91 1.01
CA LEU A 172 -1.26 -3.56 -0.28
C LEU A 172 0.05 -4.32 -0.52
N PHE A 173 0.94 -4.32 0.48
CA PHE A 173 2.30 -4.84 0.30
C PHE A 173 2.40 -6.36 0.43
N VAL A 174 1.66 -6.96 1.36
CA VAL A 174 1.78 -8.39 1.65
C VAL A 174 1.40 -9.26 0.45
N PRO A 175 0.25 -9.07 -0.23
CA PRO A 175 -0.09 -9.88 -1.40
C PRO A 175 0.92 -9.72 -2.55
N GLY A 176 1.41 -8.50 -2.78
CA GLY A 176 2.40 -8.21 -3.82
C GLY A 176 3.74 -8.89 -3.54
N LEU A 177 4.24 -8.80 -2.32
CA LEU A 177 5.49 -9.46 -1.90
C LEU A 177 5.38 -10.98 -1.95
N ILE A 178 4.28 -11.54 -1.49
CA ILE A 178 4.03 -12.99 -1.55
C ILE A 178 4.05 -13.47 -2.99
N ALA A 179 3.32 -12.80 -3.89
CA ALA A 179 3.29 -13.16 -5.30
C ALA A 179 4.68 -13.09 -5.95
N LEU A 180 5.45 -12.04 -5.67
CA LEU A 180 6.80 -11.86 -6.17
C LEU A 180 7.73 -12.97 -5.66
N ILE A 181 7.74 -13.23 -4.37
CA ILE A 181 8.60 -14.24 -3.75
C ILE A 181 8.26 -15.64 -4.26
N LEU A 182 6.96 -15.98 -4.32
CA LEU A 182 6.52 -17.26 -4.87
C LEU A 182 6.97 -17.46 -6.31
N THR A 183 6.87 -16.43 -7.13
CA THR A 183 7.29 -16.48 -8.53
C THR A 183 8.79 -16.71 -8.65
N ILE A 184 9.60 -15.96 -7.92
CA ILE A 184 11.08 -16.10 -7.94
C ILE A 184 11.49 -17.48 -7.43
N VAL A 185 10.92 -17.92 -6.31
CA VAL A 185 11.25 -19.22 -5.72
C VAL A 185 10.83 -20.36 -6.63
N ALA A 186 9.63 -20.34 -7.18
CA ALA A 186 9.14 -21.37 -8.08
C ALA A 186 10.03 -21.48 -9.35
N ALA A 187 10.40 -20.34 -9.93
CA ALA A 187 11.29 -20.29 -11.10
C ALA A 187 12.70 -20.83 -10.76
N MET A 188 13.29 -20.36 -9.67
CA MET A 188 14.63 -20.77 -9.24
C MET A 188 14.70 -22.26 -8.90
N MET A 189 13.70 -22.78 -8.17
CA MET A 189 13.65 -24.19 -7.79
C MET A 189 13.39 -25.10 -8.97
N THR A 190 12.55 -24.68 -9.91
CA THR A 190 12.35 -25.43 -11.16
C THR A 190 13.66 -25.52 -11.96
N ALA A 191 14.39 -24.40 -12.08
CA ALA A 191 15.67 -24.37 -12.76
C ALA A 191 16.70 -25.29 -12.07
N ILE A 192 16.87 -25.17 -10.75
CA ILE A 192 17.80 -26.01 -9.97
C ILE A 192 17.43 -27.49 -10.08
N SER A 193 16.14 -27.84 -10.01
CA SER A 193 15.70 -29.22 -10.11
C SER A 193 16.02 -29.84 -11.49
N ILE A 194 15.82 -29.08 -12.55
CA ILE A 194 16.16 -29.52 -13.92
C ILE A 194 17.69 -29.69 -14.10
N THR A 195 18.44 -28.70 -13.60
CA THR A 195 19.93 -28.76 -13.70
C THR A 195 20.49 -29.95 -12.93
N ARG A 196 20.04 -30.21 -11.71
CA ARG A 196 20.46 -31.38 -10.92
C ARG A 196 20.14 -32.70 -11.60
N GLU A 197 18.99 -32.83 -12.27
CA GLU A 197 18.67 -34.06 -13.01
C GLU A 197 19.54 -34.25 -14.22
N LYS A 198 19.89 -33.16 -14.90
CA LYS A 198 20.85 -33.19 -16.03
C LYS A 198 22.23 -33.61 -15.54
N GLU A 199 22.74 -33.04 -14.45
CA GLU A 199 24.07 -33.35 -13.87
C GLU A 199 24.13 -34.79 -13.34
N ARG A 200 23.06 -35.35 -12.84
CA ARG A 200 22.99 -36.71 -12.30
C ARG A 200 22.70 -37.78 -13.37
N GLY A 201 22.49 -37.38 -14.62
CA GLY A 201 22.12 -38.29 -15.69
C GLY A 201 20.71 -38.91 -15.56
N THR A 202 19.91 -38.41 -14.66
CA THR A 202 18.53 -38.92 -14.42
C THR A 202 17.52 -38.32 -15.38
N MET A 203 17.91 -37.36 -16.18
CA MET A 203 17.04 -36.71 -17.18
C MET A 203 16.53 -37.70 -18.22
N GLU A 204 17.40 -38.64 -18.65
CA GLU A 204 17.05 -39.69 -19.61
C GLU A 204 15.94 -40.62 -19.05
N LEU A 205 16.02 -40.95 -17.78
CA LEU A 205 14.97 -41.75 -17.10
C LEU A 205 13.63 -41.04 -17.06
N LEU A 206 13.65 -39.71 -16.94
CA LEU A 206 12.44 -38.89 -17.00
C LEU A 206 11.85 -38.85 -18.42
N LEU A 207 12.69 -38.78 -19.46
CA LEU A 207 12.25 -38.74 -20.84
C LEU A 207 11.64 -40.07 -21.31
N VAL A 208 12.10 -41.22 -20.79
CA VAL A 208 11.50 -42.54 -21.06
C VAL A 208 10.36 -42.91 -20.13
N SER A 209 10.03 -42.04 -19.14
CA SER A 209 8.93 -42.30 -18.21
C SER A 209 7.59 -42.16 -18.92
N PRO A 210 6.52 -42.89 -18.49
CA PRO A 210 5.20 -42.77 -19.07
C PRO A 210 4.45 -41.48 -18.63
N LEU A 211 5.17 -40.53 -17.97
CA LEU A 211 4.61 -39.28 -17.52
C LEU A 211 4.63 -38.23 -18.63
N ARG A 212 3.54 -37.49 -18.79
CA ARG A 212 3.50 -36.35 -19.70
C ARG A 212 4.43 -35.23 -19.18
N PRO A 213 5.11 -34.47 -20.05
CA PRO A 213 6.00 -33.38 -19.64
C PRO A 213 5.34 -32.39 -18.66
N SER A 214 4.07 -32.06 -18.89
CA SER A 214 3.29 -31.20 -18.00
C SER A 214 3.11 -31.78 -16.59
N ALA A 215 2.93 -33.12 -16.47
CA ALA A 215 2.82 -33.79 -15.18
C ALA A 215 4.16 -33.78 -14.43
N VAL A 216 5.28 -33.86 -15.15
CA VAL A 216 6.62 -33.73 -14.55
C VAL A 216 6.83 -32.34 -13.98
N VAL A 217 6.52 -31.29 -14.75
CA VAL A 217 6.62 -29.89 -14.30
C VAL A 217 5.71 -29.63 -13.11
N LEU A 218 4.44 -30.02 -13.18
CA LEU A 218 3.50 -29.86 -12.09
C LEU A 218 3.91 -30.64 -10.83
N GLY A 219 4.43 -31.85 -10.98
CA GLY A 219 4.91 -32.65 -9.85
C GLY A 219 6.12 -32.04 -9.16
N LYS A 220 6.96 -31.28 -9.87
CA LYS A 220 8.10 -30.55 -9.32
C LYS A 220 7.68 -29.25 -8.64
N VAL A 221 6.75 -28.51 -9.22
CA VAL A 221 6.30 -27.20 -8.71
C VAL A 221 5.36 -27.35 -7.53
N ALA A 222 4.55 -28.41 -7.47
CA ALA A 222 3.52 -28.61 -6.45
C ALA A 222 4.01 -28.46 -4.97
N PRO A 223 5.15 -29.04 -4.55
CA PRO A 223 5.64 -28.89 -3.18
C PRO A 223 5.99 -27.44 -2.84
N TYR A 224 6.52 -26.68 -3.80
CA TYR A 224 6.90 -25.28 -3.59
C TYR A 224 5.67 -24.36 -3.48
N VAL A 225 4.62 -24.65 -4.26
CA VAL A 225 3.34 -23.94 -4.15
C VAL A 225 2.72 -24.18 -2.77
N VAL A 226 2.69 -25.42 -2.28
CA VAL A 226 2.17 -25.74 -0.95
C VAL A 226 2.97 -25.02 0.13
N LEU A 227 4.29 -25.03 0.04
CA LEU A 227 5.14 -24.32 0.99
C LEU A 227 4.94 -22.81 0.94
N GLY A 228 4.78 -22.25 -0.24
CA GLY A 228 4.49 -20.83 -0.43
C GLY A 228 3.13 -20.44 0.16
N MET A 229 2.10 -21.28 0.01
CA MET A 229 0.80 -21.07 0.66
C MET A 229 0.92 -21.12 2.19
N ALA A 230 1.69 -22.06 2.72
CA ALA A 230 1.95 -22.13 4.17
C ALA A 230 2.68 -20.87 4.67
N ASN A 231 3.64 -20.38 3.90
CA ASN A 231 4.36 -19.15 4.22
C ASN A 231 3.45 -17.91 4.16
N MET A 232 2.56 -17.83 3.18
CA MET A 232 1.53 -16.79 3.10
C MET A 232 0.69 -16.75 4.38
N VAL A 233 0.23 -17.90 4.86
CA VAL A 233 -0.55 -18.01 6.11
C VAL A 233 0.29 -17.54 7.31
N THR A 234 1.56 -17.93 7.38
CA THR A 234 2.46 -17.51 8.45
C THR A 234 2.68 -16.00 8.48
N VAL A 235 2.87 -15.37 7.31
CA VAL A 235 3.04 -13.92 7.19
C VAL A 235 1.76 -13.18 7.56
N LEU A 236 0.58 -13.70 7.13
CA LEU A 236 -0.72 -13.10 7.49
C LEU A 236 -1.04 -13.20 8.99
N LEU A 237 -0.55 -14.24 9.68
CA LEU A 237 -0.73 -14.39 11.12
C LEU A 237 0.26 -13.53 11.93
N ALA A 238 1.38 -13.16 11.33
CA ALA A 238 2.42 -12.32 11.95
C ALA A 238 2.23 -10.82 11.72
N ALA A 239 1.36 -10.44 10.77
CA ALA A 239 1.06 -9.06 10.42
C ALA A 239 -0.13 -8.52 11.19
#